data_297eaaa7a08e5943af7dd4c767d0e175
#
_entry.id   297eaaa7a08e5943af7dd4c767d0e175
#
_cell.length_a   1.000
_cell.length_b   1.000
_cell.length_c   1.000
_cell.angle_alpha   90.00
_cell.angle_beta   90.00
_cell.angle_gamma   90.00
#
_symmetry.space_group_name_H-M   'P 1'
#
loop_
_entity.id
_entity.type
_entity.pdbx_description
1 polymer ?
#
loop_
_entity_poly.entity_id
_entity_poly.type
_entity_poly.pdbx_seq_one_letter_code
_entity_poly.pdbx_strand_id
1 'polypeptide(L)'
;MTELTRRNTMKLMSAALVAGVSFSSLPRKAFSAGTITVLNWQGYGTDEAWSVKAFTEKTGIAVVHDYYSSESEMLTKLRTNPGAYDLVVLNAARCAQAVAEDLLQPIDFSKVPNAATVDENLRSNPNFSKDGKGFAVPWVWGMTSLAIREGMPVPDSYAVLADPAYKGRVAMDDDAIINVAVGALMSGQDINDPKDLAAVTAALKSIKPNVKLLWSTEDQWNKSFAAKEFDLSLFWSGGSVRSKRNSKLPVQFVVPKEGGIGWVDGLGIPASAPNAEGALAFANWMIDPAFYVEWATKVGAPASSNSAALSALPTDDLSRQVHKPEYLKTMGIMSALPDDRREAFNNVWQEVKAFYAE
;
A
#
# COMPACT_ATOMS: atom_id res chain seq x y z
N MET A 1 13.95 58.38 39.00
CA MET A 1 13.37 57.03 39.14
C MET A 1 11.87 57.21 39.33
N THR A 2 11.11 57.09 38.27
CA THR A 2 9.65 57.22 38.30
C THR A 2 9.09 55.95 37.67
N GLU A 3 8.33 55.18 38.46
CA GLU A 3 7.76 53.93 38.14
C GLU A 3 6.70 54.05 37.03
N LEU A 4 6.82 53.26 36.02
CA LEU A 4 5.83 53.06 34.93
C LEU A 4 4.80 52.04 35.39
N THR A 5 3.61 52.55 35.80
CA THR A 5 2.46 51.68 36.13
C THR A 5 1.72 51.23 34.90
N ARG A 6 1.20 49.99 34.92
CA ARG A 6 0.46 49.26 33.86
C ARG A 6 -0.76 50.00 33.29
N ARG A 7 -1.07 51.20 33.71
CA ARG A 7 -2.28 51.97 33.30
C ARG A 7 -2.06 52.94 32.16
N ASN A 8 -0.81 53.19 31.73
CA ASN A 8 -0.50 54.19 30.71
C ASN A 8 -0.21 53.62 29.31
N THR A 9 -0.27 52.29 29.14
CA THR A 9 -0.01 51.63 27.85
C THR A 9 -1.26 51.42 27.00
N MET A 10 -2.44 51.80 27.48
CA MET A 10 -3.73 51.60 26.77
C MET A 10 -4.30 52.86 26.09
N LYS A 11 -3.55 53.95 25.94
CA LYS A 11 -4.06 55.21 25.35
C LYS A 11 -3.36 55.69 24.08
N LEU A 12 -2.51 54.86 23.44
CA LEU A 12 -1.77 55.27 22.22
C LEU A 12 -1.99 54.30 21.03
N MET A 13 -3.19 53.78 20.86
CA MET A 13 -3.60 53.08 19.64
C MET A 13 -4.98 53.52 19.20
N SER A 14 -5.07 54.78 18.79
CA SER A 14 -6.25 55.29 18.07
C SER A 14 -5.78 56.44 17.20
N ALA A 15 -5.38 56.20 15.99
CA ALA A 15 -5.47 57.04 14.80
C ALA A 15 -4.46 56.64 13.71
N ALA A 16 -4.84 55.77 12.84
CA ALA A 16 -4.40 55.77 11.43
C ALA A 16 -5.49 55.09 10.60
N LEU A 17 -6.37 55.85 10.06
CA LEU A 17 -7.40 55.45 9.10
C LEU A 17 -6.83 55.59 7.67
N VAL A 18 -7.19 54.62 6.84
CA VAL A 18 -7.42 54.68 5.38
C VAL A 18 -6.20 54.59 4.47
N ALA A 19 -5.97 53.41 3.94
CA ALA A 19 -5.82 53.19 2.50
C ALA A 19 -6.31 51.80 2.19
N GLY A 20 -7.46 51.68 1.53
CA GLY A 20 -8.08 50.42 1.15
C GLY A 20 -7.25 49.68 0.09
N VAL A 21 -6.78 48.50 0.46
CA VAL A 21 -6.46 47.43 -0.49
C VAL A 21 -7.36 46.28 -0.10
N SER A 22 -8.45 46.13 -0.85
CA SER A 22 -9.31 44.95 -0.74
C SER A 22 -8.56 43.75 -1.26
N PHE A 23 -7.84 43.05 -0.38
CA PHE A 23 -7.50 41.66 -0.63
C PHE A 23 -8.80 40.85 -0.52
N SER A 24 -9.36 40.48 -1.68
CA SER A 24 -10.37 39.44 -1.75
C SER A 24 -9.77 38.13 -1.20
N SER A 25 -9.91 37.94 0.11
CA SER A 25 -9.67 36.65 0.74
C SER A 25 -10.74 35.68 0.25
N LEU A 26 -10.38 34.84 -0.73
CA LEU A 26 -11.14 33.61 -0.97
C LEU A 26 -11.33 32.94 0.39
N PRO A 27 -12.53 32.44 0.72
CA PRO A 27 -12.76 31.77 1.98
C PRO A 27 -11.88 30.51 2.01
N ARG A 28 -10.74 30.56 2.71
CA ARG A 28 -10.07 29.35 3.16
C ARG A 28 -11.10 28.64 4.02
N LYS A 29 -11.59 27.47 3.58
CA LYS A 29 -12.29 26.56 4.47
C LYS A 29 -11.39 26.37 5.70
N ALA A 30 -11.82 26.91 6.84
CA ALA A 30 -11.14 26.69 8.09
C ALA A 30 -11.32 25.21 8.44
N PHE A 31 -10.31 24.40 8.16
CA PHE A 31 -10.23 23.11 8.80
C PHE A 31 -10.15 23.34 10.31
N SER A 32 -10.84 22.53 11.09
CA SER A 32 -10.70 22.57 12.53
C SER A 32 -9.22 22.39 12.87
N ALA A 33 -8.57 23.46 13.32
CA ALA A 33 -7.18 23.40 13.75
C ALA A 33 -7.10 22.37 14.89
N GLY A 34 -6.41 21.25 14.66
CA GLY A 34 -6.35 20.13 15.59
C GLY A 34 -5.21 19.19 15.22
N THR A 35 -5.13 18.11 15.95
CA THR A 35 -4.21 17.02 15.65
C THR A 35 -5.00 15.82 15.12
N ILE A 36 -4.43 15.07 14.20
CA ILE A 36 -4.88 13.74 13.83
C ILE A 36 -3.84 12.70 14.24
N THR A 37 -4.31 11.55 14.69
CA THR A 37 -3.47 10.38 14.97
C THR A 37 -3.66 9.34 13.86
N VAL A 38 -2.58 9.01 13.17
CA VAL A 38 -2.54 8.04 12.08
C VAL A 38 -1.96 6.72 12.57
N LEU A 39 -2.69 5.64 12.41
CA LEU A 39 -2.24 4.27 12.69
C LEU A 39 -1.74 3.62 11.40
N ASN A 40 -0.44 3.35 11.29
CA ASN A 40 0.18 2.81 10.07
C ASN A 40 1.40 1.93 10.36
N TRP A 41 1.93 1.29 9.33
CA TRP A 41 3.28 0.74 9.30
C TRP A 41 4.30 1.89 9.37
N GLN A 42 5.37 1.72 10.15
CA GLN A 42 6.44 2.71 10.20
C GLN A 42 7.17 2.80 8.86
N GLY A 43 7.40 4.01 8.37
CA GLY A 43 8.09 4.25 7.09
C GLY A 43 7.25 3.92 5.84
N TYR A 44 5.93 3.85 6.00
CA TYR A 44 5.03 3.53 4.89
C TYR A 44 4.26 4.78 4.42
N GLY A 45 5.01 5.83 4.08
CA GLY A 45 4.57 7.01 3.33
C GLY A 45 3.77 8.06 4.08
N THR A 46 2.88 7.71 5.03
CA THR A 46 2.11 8.71 5.77
C THR A 46 2.98 9.54 6.72
N ASP A 47 4.11 9.00 7.12
CA ASP A 47 5.07 9.58 8.07
C ASP A 47 6.29 10.23 7.41
N GLU A 48 6.25 10.45 6.11
CA GLU A 48 7.28 11.22 5.41
C GLU A 48 7.36 12.65 5.96
N ALA A 49 8.44 12.97 6.64
CA ALA A 49 8.59 14.22 7.41
C ALA A 49 8.35 15.48 6.56
N TRP A 50 8.81 15.47 5.29
CA TRP A 50 8.59 16.57 4.35
C TRP A 50 7.11 16.75 4.00
N SER A 51 6.37 15.64 3.86
CA SER A 51 4.95 15.63 3.52
C SER A 51 4.08 16.07 4.70
N VAL A 52 4.35 15.52 5.89
CA VAL A 52 3.66 15.90 7.15
C VAL A 52 3.83 17.40 7.40
N LYS A 53 5.07 17.93 7.23
CA LYS A 53 5.34 19.35 7.37
C LYS A 53 4.51 20.18 6.38
N ALA A 54 4.55 19.84 5.09
CA ALA A 54 3.81 20.57 4.04
C ALA A 54 2.28 20.52 4.26
N PHE A 55 1.76 19.37 4.69
CA PHE A 55 0.34 19.24 5.05
C PHE A 55 -0.04 20.13 6.22
N THR A 56 0.76 20.11 7.30
CA THR A 56 0.52 20.95 8.48
C THR A 56 0.59 22.44 8.15
N GLU A 57 1.60 22.87 7.37
CA GLU A 57 1.71 24.25 6.93
C GLU A 57 0.51 24.72 6.07
N LYS A 58 -0.02 23.82 5.23
CA LYS A 58 -1.17 24.11 4.35
C LYS A 58 -2.50 24.12 5.09
N THR A 59 -2.69 23.25 6.06
CA THR A 59 -4.00 23.00 6.70
C THR A 59 -4.11 23.49 8.13
N GLY A 60 -3.00 23.67 8.82
CA GLY A 60 -2.96 23.91 10.28
C GLY A 60 -3.20 22.66 11.11
N ILE A 61 -3.36 21.48 10.50
CA ILE A 61 -3.60 20.21 11.19
C ILE A 61 -2.25 19.53 11.47
N ALA A 62 -1.96 19.24 12.73
CA ALA A 62 -0.80 18.44 13.11
C ALA A 62 -1.07 16.95 12.89
N VAL A 63 -0.05 16.20 12.49
CA VAL A 63 -0.14 14.76 12.26
C VAL A 63 0.82 14.05 13.21
N VAL A 64 0.30 13.12 14.01
CA VAL A 64 1.10 12.22 14.83
C VAL A 64 0.83 10.77 14.41
N HIS A 65 1.80 9.90 14.64
CA HIS A 65 1.72 8.51 14.22
C HIS A 65 1.81 7.57 15.41
N ASP A 66 1.00 6.53 15.39
CA ASP A 66 1.21 5.28 16.11
C ASP A 66 1.42 4.17 15.07
N TYR A 67 2.20 3.17 15.44
CA TYR A 67 2.61 2.13 14.50
C TYR A 67 2.13 0.75 14.95
N TYR A 68 1.98 -0.14 13.98
CA TYR A 68 1.77 -1.55 14.21
C TYR A 68 2.79 -2.37 13.42
N SER A 69 3.06 -3.58 13.89
CA SER A 69 3.99 -4.52 13.29
C SER A 69 3.29 -5.70 12.60
N SER A 70 1.97 -5.79 12.77
CA SER A 70 1.13 -6.77 12.08
C SER A 70 -0.30 -6.25 11.94
N GLU A 71 -1.02 -6.75 10.92
CA GLU A 71 -2.42 -6.40 10.72
C GLU A 71 -3.34 -6.89 11.85
N SER A 72 -2.97 -7.98 12.52
CA SER A 72 -3.67 -8.46 13.71
C SER A 72 -3.51 -7.50 14.88
N GLU A 73 -2.32 -6.91 15.05
CA GLU A 73 -2.07 -5.85 16.03
C GLU A 73 -2.89 -4.60 15.69
N MET A 74 -2.92 -4.19 14.43
CA MET A 74 -3.72 -3.05 13.95
C MET A 74 -5.19 -3.20 14.35
N LEU A 75 -5.82 -4.34 14.02
CA LEU A 75 -7.21 -4.62 14.39
C LEU A 75 -7.41 -4.64 15.91
N THR A 76 -6.46 -5.21 16.66
CA THR A 76 -6.50 -5.22 18.12
C THR A 76 -6.47 -3.79 18.68
N LYS A 77 -5.58 -2.93 18.16
CA LYS A 77 -5.49 -1.52 18.55
C LYS A 77 -6.81 -0.79 18.28
N LEU A 78 -7.44 -0.99 17.12
CA LEU A 78 -8.75 -0.38 16.81
C LEU A 78 -9.85 -0.82 17.79
N ARG A 79 -9.90 -2.12 18.13
CA ARG A 79 -10.91 -2.68 19.05
C ARG A 79 -10.74 -2.19 20.50
N THR A 80 -9.50 -2.08 20.96
CA THR A 80 -9.19 -1.83 22.37
C THR A 80 -9.01 -0.36 22.70
N ASN A 81 -8.80 0.50 21.71
CA ASN A 81 -8.54 1.93 21.90
C ASN A 81 -9.50 2.81 21.07
N PRO A 82 -10.82 2.73 21.30
CA PRO A 82 -11.77 3.56 20.57
C PRO A 82 -11.48 5.04 20.83
N GLY A 83 -11.41 5.85 19.78
CA GLY A 83 -11.11 7.28 19.85
C GLY A 83 -9.62 7.63 19.95
N ALA A 84 -8.71 6.65 19.89
CA ALA A 84 -7.28 6.93 19.86
C ALA A 84 -6.76 7.32 18.46
N TYR A 85 -7.45 6.94 17.41
CA TYR A 85 -7.00 7.09 16.03
C TYR A 85 -8.03 7.84 15.19
N ASP A 86 -7.54 8.66 14.26
CA ASP A 86 -8.36 9.41 13.31
C ASP A 86 -8.31 8.79 11.91
N LEU A 87 -7.18 8.18 11.55
CA LEU A 87 -6.97 7.49 10.29
C LEU A 87 -6.21 6.18 10.53
N VAL A 88 -6.56 5.15 9.79
CA VAL A 88 -5.84 3.88 9.76
C VAL A 88 -5.51 3.48 8.33
N VAL A 89 -4.29 3.02 8.11
CA VAL A 89 -3.89 2.34 6.87
C VAL A 89 -4.19 0.85 7.05
N LEU A 90 -4.88 0.26 6.08
CA LEU A 90 -5.22 -1.16 6.11
C LEU A 90 -5.39 -1.72 4.70
N ASN A 91 -5.03 -2.98 4.51
CA ASN A 91 -5.27 -3.61 3.22
C ASN A 91 -6.76 -3.93 3.01
N ALA A 92 -7.12 -4.18 1.76
CA ALA A 92 -8.51 -4.44 1.38
C ALA A 92 -9.15 -5.58 2.20
N ALA A 93 -8.41 -6.68 2.43
CA ALA A 93 -8.90 -7.82 3.18
C ALA A 93 -9.23 -7.46 4.64
N ARG A 94 -8.38 -6.65 5.28
CA ARG A 94 -8.59 -6.18 6.66
C ARG A 94 -9.62 -5.08 6.75
N CYS A 95 -9.79 -4.30 5.68
CA CYS A 95 -10.88 -3.34 5.60
C CYS A 95 -12.24 -4.06 5.68
N ALA A 96 -12.45 -5.10 4.88
CA ALA A 96 -13.68 -5.90 4.94
C ALA A 96 -13.95 -6.45 6.35
N GLN A 97 -12.92 -6.94 7.05
CA GLN A 97 -13.04 -7.40 8.44
C GLN A 97 -13.39 -6.26 9.40
N ALA A 98 -12.69 -5.12 9.31
CA ALA A 98 -12.95 -3.97 10.18
C ALA A 98 -14.36 -3.39 9.95
N VAL A 99 -14.86 -3.41 8.72
CA VAL A 99 -16.24 -3.02 8.38
C VAL A 99 -17.27 -4.00 8.95
N ALA A 100 -16.99 -5.31 8.91
CA ALA A 100 -17.87 -6.32 9.51
C ALA A 100 -17.98 -6.19 11.03
N GLU A 101 -16.95 -5.68 11.68
CA GLU A 101 -16.87 -5.43 13.12
C GLU A 101 -17.25 -4.00 13.53
N ASP A 102 -17.79 -3.19 12.61
CA ASP A 102 -18.19 -1.79 12.84
C ASP A 102 -17.05 -0.89 13.39
N LEU A 103 -15.80 -1.20 13.06
CA LEU A 103 -14.62 -0.45 13.50
C LEU A 103 -14.34 0.79 12.63
N LEU A 104 -14.95 0.88 11.44
CA LEU A 104 -14.79 1.99 10.50
C LEU A 104 -16.13 2.71 10.27
N GLN A 105 -16.05 4.00 9.94
CA GLN A 105 -17.19 4.76 9.47
C GLN A 105 -17.15 4.94 7.95
N PRO A 106 -18.31 5.16 7.28
CA PRO A 106 -18.37 5.44 5.85
C PRO A 106 -17.60 6.70 5.50
N ILE A 107 -16.93 6.68 4.34
CA ILE A 107 -16.21 7.81 3.79
C ILE A 107 -17.18 8.78 3.07
N ASP A 108 -17.11 10.05 3.44
CA ASP A 108 -17.71 11.13 2.66
C ASP A 108 -16.75 11.55 1.52
N PHE A 109 -16.89 10.92 0.36
CA PHE A 109 -16.04 11.20 -0.79
C PHE A 109 -16.17 12.64 -1.33
N SER A 110 -17.20 13.39 -0.96
CA SER A 110 -17.28 14.81 -1.32
C SER A 110 -16.18 15.65 -0.66
N LYS A 111 -15.62 15.15 0.44
CA LYS A 111 -14.49 15.75 1.18
C LYS A 111 -13.13 15.26 0.72
N VAL A 112 -13.09 14.31 -0.23
CA VAL A 112 -11.88 13.71 -0.80
C VAL A 112 -11.86 13.93 -2.32
N PRO A 113 -11.74 15.17 -2.81
CA PRO A 113 -11.87 15.49 -4.23
C PRO A 113 -10.87 14.75 -5.14
N ASN A 114 -9.66 14.44 -4.66
CA ASN A 114 -8.68 13.66 -5.42
C ASN A 114 -9.12 12.20 -5.66
N ALA A 115 -10.14 11.71 -4.93
CA ALA A 115 -10.71 10.39 -5.18
C ALA A 115 -11.47 10.29 -6.51
N ALA A 116 -11.80 11.40 -7.15
CA ALA A 116 -12.44 11.41 -8.48
C ALA A 116 -11.58 10.78 -9.57
N THR A 117 -10.26 10.77 -9.40
CA THR A 117 -9.28 10.18 -10.33
C THR A 117 -8.68 8.86 -9.83
N VAL A 118 -9.20 8.29 -8.75
CA VAL A 118 -8.87 6.92 -8.33
C VAL A 118 -9.41 5.93 -9.37
N ASP A 119 -8.59 4.94 -9.73
CA ASP A 119 -8.98 3.90 -10.68
C ASP A 119 -10.27 3.19 -10.24
N GLU A 120 -11.19 2.99 -11.19
CA GLU A 120 -12.51 2.45 -10.90
C GLU A 120 -12.45 1.02 -10.33
N ASN A 121 -11.52 0.17 -10.81
CA ASN A 121 -11.38 -1.19 -10.31
C ASN A 121 -10.92 -1.22 -8.84
N LEU A 122 -10.19 -0.19 -8.40
CA LEU A 122 -9.77 -0.04 -7.00
C LEU A 122 -10.87 0.59 -6.16
N ARG A 123 -11.57 1.59 -6.71
CA ARG A 123 -12.66 2.29 -6.02
C ARG A 123 -13.87 1.39 -5.77
N SER A 124 -14.18 0.52 -6.74
CA SER A 124 -15.28 -0.44 -6.65
C SER A 124 -14.91 -1.76 -5.97
N ASN A 125 -13.72 -1.87 -5.37
CA ASN A 125 -13.29 -3.07 -4.67
C ASN A 125 -14.29 -3.42 -3.54
N PRO A 126 -14.92 -4.61 -3.58
CA PRO A 126 -15.95 -4.98 -2.60
C PRO A 126 -15.44 -5.04 -1.17
N ASN A 127 -14.14 -5.24 -0.97
CA ASN A 127 -13.54 -5.24 0.37
C ASN A 127 -13.46 -3.83 1.01
N PHE A 128 -13.61 -2.76 0.21
CA PHE A 128 -13.68 -1.37 0.71
C PHE A 128 -15.10 -0.86 0.84
N SER A 129 -16.12 -1.68 0.54
CA SER A 129 -17.50 -1.22 0.52
C SER A 129 -18.47 -2.19 1.19
N LYS A 130 -19.55 -1.66 1.76
CA LYS A 130 -20.67 -2.40 2.33
C LYS A 130 -21.95 -1.58 2.11
N ASP A 131 -23.01 -2.20 1.64
CA ASP A 131 -24.33 -1.58 1.42
C ASP A 131 -24.26 -0.28 0.58
N GLY A 132 -23.44 -0.27 -0.46
CA GLY A 132 -23.26 0.87 -1.36
C GLY A 132 -22.46 2.04 -0.78
N LYS A 133 -21.87 1.89 0.40
CA LYS A 133 -21.01 2.89 1.06
C LYS A 133 -19.55 2.44 1.02
N GLY A 134 -18.64 3.35 0.70
CA GLY A 134 -17.19 3.12 0.82
C GLY A 134 -16.72 3.37 2.25
N PHE A 135 -15.77 2.58 2.74
CA PHE A 135 -15.20 2.65 4.09
C PHE A 135 -13.70 2.92 4.12
N ALA A 136 -13.06 2.91 2.97
CA ALA A 136 -11.68 3.37 2.82
C ALA A 136 -11.50 4.11 1.49
N VAL A 137 -10.57 5.06 1.49
CA VAL A 137 -10.07 5.68 0.25
C VAL A 137 -8.96 4.77 -0.26
N PRO A 138 -9.08 4.12 -1.44
CA PRO A 138 -7.97 3.37 -2.00
C PRO A 138 -6.75 4.29 -2.14
N TRP A 139 -5.60 3.83 -1.64
CA TRP A 139 -4.41 4.68 -1.57
C TRP A 139 -3.31 4.21 -2.51
N VAL A 140 -2.80 3.02 -2.25
CA VAL A 140 -1.74 2.42 -3.05
C VAL A 140 -2.05 0.97 -3.36
N TRP A 141 -1.44 0.47 -4.44
CA TRP A 141 -1.54 -0.92 -4.82
C TRP A 141 -0.20 -1.45 -5.30
N GLY A 142 -0.09 -2.73 -5.31
CA GLY A 142 1.03 -3.45 -5.86
C GLY A 142 0.66 -4.89 -6.16
N MET A 143 1.65 -5.65 -6.59
CA MET A 143 1.46 -7.07 -6.85
C MET A 143 2.75 -7.84 -6.58
N THR A 144 2.60 -9.11 -6.26
CA THR A 144 3.65 -10.10 -6.36
C THR A 144 3.52 -10.78 -7.73
N SER A 145 4.64 -10.89 -8.43
CA SER A 145 4.73 -11.60 -9.70
C SER A 145 6.16 -12.05 -9.95
N LEU A 146 6.48 -12.42 -11.18
CA LEU A 146 7.82 -12.86 -11.54
C LEU A 146 8.82 -11.70 -11.56
N ALA A 147 10.02 -11.94 -11.09
CA ALA A 147 11.19 -11.10 -11.28
C ALA A 147 12.31 -11.93 -11.89
N ILE A 148 12.89 -11.45 -12.97
CA ILE A 148 13.98 -12.11 -13.70
C ILE A 148 15.22 -11.22 -13.75
N ARG A 149 16.36 -11.82 -13.96
CA ARG A 149 17.57 -11.07 -14.30
C ARG A 149 17.44 -10.48 -15.69
N GLU A 150 17.79 -9.22 -15.88
CA GLU A 150 17.78 -8.57 -17.19
C GLU A 150 18.61 -9.33 -18.21
N GLY A 151 18.12 -9.38 -19.44
CA GLY A 151 18.73 -10.11 -20.56
C GLY A 151 18.31 -11.57 -20.66
N MET A 152 17.55 -12.08 -19.70
CA MET A 152 16.94 -13.41 -19.81
C MET A 152 15.67 -13.38 -20.68
N PRO A 153 15.29 -14.53 -21.30
CA PRO A 153 13.99 -14.63 -21.96
C PRO A 153 12.85 -14.27 -21.01
N VAL A 154 11.94 -13.40 -21.46
CA VAL A 154 10.80 -12.97 -20.67
C VAL A 154 9.75 -14.07 -20.64
N PRO A 155 9.42 -14.66 -19.48
CA PRO A 155 8.43 -15.73 -19.39
C PRO A 155 7.01 -15.17 -19.57
N ASP A 156 6.15 -15.94 -20.19
CA ASP A 156 4.73 -15.63 -20.40
C ASP A 156 3.78 -16.37 -19.44
N SER A 157 4.33 -17.25 -18.58
CA SER A 157 3.56 -18.09 -17.65
C SER A 157 4.35 -18.37 -16.37
N TYR A 158 3.65 -18.54 -15.23
CA TYR A 158 4.23 -19.05 -13.99
C TYR A 158 4.78 -20.48 -14.12
N ALA A 159 4.40 -21.22 -15.15
CA ALA A 159 4.95 -22.55 -15.43
C ALA A 159 6.50 -22.53 -15.56
N VAL A 160 7.10 -21.36 -15.88
CA VAL A 160 8.56 -21.16 -15.93
C VAL A 160 9.24 -21.51 -14.60
N LEU A 161 8.55 -21.37 -13.47
CA LEU A 161 9.11 -21.71 -12.15
C LEU A 161 9.49 -23.19 -12.05
N ALA A 162 8.80 -24.06 -12.81
CA ALA A 162 9.08 -25.50 -12.86
C ALA A 162 9.89 -25.91 -14.13
N ASP A 163 10.31 -24.97 -14.97
CA ASP A 163 11.09 -25.27 -16.16
C ASP A 163 12.50 -25.80 -15.78
N PRO A 164 12.90 -26.98 -16.24
CA PRO A 164 14.22 -27.57 -15.93
C PRO A 164 15.42 -26.68 -16.31
N ALA A 165 15.25 -25.73 -17.22
CA ALA A 165 16.28 -24.75 -17.58
C ALA A 165 16.73 -23.87 -16.39
N TYR A 166 15.88 -23.76 -15.36
CA TYR A 166 16.15 -22.95 -14.16
C TYR A 166 16.54 -23.79 -12.92
N LYS A 167 17.00 -25.03 -13.12
CA LYS A 167 17.40 -25.90 -12.01
C LYS A 167 18.36 -25.24 -11.04
N GLY A 168 17.95 -25.16 -9.75
CA GLY A 168 18.71 -24.52 -8.67
C GLY A 168 18.88 -22.99 -8.84
N ARG A 169 18.02 -22.33 -9.61
CA ARG A 169 18.11 -20.88 -9.94
C ARG A 169 16.83 -20.10 -9.66
N VAL A 170 15.89 -20.66 -8.91
CA VAL A 170 14.62 -20.02 -8.53
C VAL A 170 14.64 -19.67 -7.04
N ALA A 171 14.17 -18.48 -6.69
CA ALA A 171 13.88 -18.10 -5.32
C ALA A 171 12.39 -17.89 -5.12
N MET A 172 11.83 -18.38 -4.02
CA MET A 172 10.42 -18.23 -3.67
C MET A 172 10.27 -17.36 -2.42
N ASP A 173 9.17 -16.63 -2.31
CA ASP A 173 8.79 -15.91 -1.09
C ASP A 173 8.37 -16.94 -0.01
N ASP A 174 8.79 -16.77 1.25
CA ASP A 174 8.31 -17.64 2.34
C ASP A 174 6.97 -17.14 2.92
N ASP A 175 5.98 -17.02 2.05
CA ASP A 175 4.63 -16.63 2.40
C ASP A 175 3.61 -17.67 1.89
N ALA A 176 2.78 -18.20 2.81
CA ALA A 176 1.81 -19.24 2.50
C ALA A 176 0.74 -18.77 1.52
N ILE A 177 0.23 -17.55 1.70
CA ILE A 177 -0.87 -17.02 0.88
C ILE A 177 -0.37 -16.78 -0.54
N ILE A 178 0.80 -16.17 -0.68
CA ILE A 178 1.41 -15.89 -1.98
C ILE A 178 1.73 -17.20 -2.73
N ASN A 179 2.33 -18.18 -2.06
CA ASN A 179 2.68 -19.43 -2.74
C ASN A 179 1.45 -20.26 -3.13
N VAL A 180 0.43 -20.33 -2.28
CA VAL A 180 -0.84 -20.97 -2.66
C VAL A 180 -1.50 -20.25 -3.83
N ALA A 181 -1.48 -18.92 -3.85
CA ALA A 181 -1.98 -18.14 -4.99
C ALA A 181 -1.19 -18.44 -6.28
N VAL A 182 0.14 -18.56 -6.21
CA VAL A 182 0.97 -18.97 -7.38
C VAL A 182 0.60 -20.39 -7.84
N GLY A 183 0.46 -21.34 -6.92
CA GLY A 183 0.03 -22.68 -7.25
C GLY A 183 -1.37 -22.73 -7.85
N ALA A 184 -2.27 -21.86 -7.39
CA ALA A 184 -3.60 -21.69 -7.98
C ALA A 184 -3.52 -21.16 -9.42
N LEU A 185 -2.73 -20.11 -9.68
CA LEU A 185 -2.50 -19.60 -11.04
C LEU A 185 -1.88 -20.66 -11.95
N MET A 186 -0.88 -21.42 -11.48
CA MET A 186 -0.27 -22.50 -12.23
C MET A 186 -1.24 -23.65 -12.56
N SER A 187 -2.26 -23.85 -11.74
CA SER A 187 -3.31 -24.88 -11.93
C SER A 187 -4.61 -24.32 -12.52
N GLY A 188 -4.64 -23.03 -12.93
CA GLY A 188 -5.79 -22.41 -13.56
C GLY A 188 -6.96 -22.17 -12.61
N GLN A 189 -6.70 -21.92 -11.33
CA GLN A 189 -7.69 -21.72 -10.29
C GLN A 189 -7.71 -20.28 -9.76
N ASP A 190 -8.80 -19.90 -9.09
CA ASP A 190 -8.92 -18.60 -8.39
C ASP A 190 -7.94 -18.53 -7.22
N ILE A 191 -7.23 -17.41 -7.09
CA ILE A 191 -6.21 -17.20 -6.03
C ILE A 191 -6.81 -17.13 -4.63
N ASN A 192 -8.04 -16.68 -4.50
CA ASN A 192 -8.72 -16.48 -3.22
C ASN A 192 -9.53 -17.72 -2.78
N ASP A 193 -9.95 -18.57 -3.75
CA ASP A 193 -10.77 -19.74 -3.49
C ASP A 193 -10.40 -20.93 -4.39
N PRO A 194 -9.13 -21.38 -4.37
CA PRO A 194 -8.74 -22.57 -5.12
C PRO A 194 -9.53 -23.77 -4.60
N LYS A 195 -10.24 -24.47 -5.49
CA LYS A 195 -11.12 -25.60 -5.13
C LYS A 195 -10.36 -26.90 -4.96
N ASP A 196 -9.26 -27.07 -5.67
CA ASP A 196 -8.41 -28.27 -5.65
C ASP A 196 -7.04 -27.93 -5.07
N LEU A 197 -6.92 -27.98 -3.74
CA LEU A 197 -5.65 -27.76 -3.04
C LEU A 197 -4.62 -28.87 -3.32
N ALA A 198 -5.03 -30.06 -3.75
CA ALA A 198 -4.09 -31.10 -4.14
C ALA A 198 -3.39 -30.74 -5.45
N ALA A 199 -4.12 -30.20 -6.44
CA ALA A 199 -3.53 -29.69 -7.67
C ALA A 199 -2.60 -28.50 -7.39
N VAL A 200 -2.98 -27.59 -6.49
CA VAL A 200 -2.11 -26.48 -6.02
C VAL A 200 -0.81 -27.01 -5.41
N THR A 201 -0.93 -27.97 -4.49
CA THR A 201 0.22 -28.60 -3.83
C THR A 201 1.14 -29.30 -4.84
N ALA A 202 0.58 -30.02 -5.81
CA ALA A 202 1.35 -30.69 -6.87
C ALA A 202 2.09 -29.69 -7.75
N ALA A 203 1.43 -28.58 -8.15
CA ALA A 203 2.04 -27.51 -8.92
C ALA A 203 3.23 -26.90 -8.17
N LEU A 204 3.07 -26.57 -6.88
CA LEU A 204 4.17 -26.04 -6.06
C LEU A 204 5.30 -27.05 -5.89
N LYS A 205 5.00 -28.31 -5.62
CA LYS A 205 6.04 -29.37 -5.51
C LYS A 205 6.83 -29.56 -6.80
N SER A 206 6.24 -29.30 -7.97
CA SER A 206 6.95 -29.39 -9.25
C SER A 206 8.11 -28.40 -9.38
N ILE A 207 8.09 -27.31 -8.61
CA ILE A 207 9.14 -26.28 -8.60
C ILE A 207 10.42 -26.76 -7.88
N LYS A 208 10.34 -27.75 -6.99
CA LYS A 208 11.44 -28.22 -6.13
C LYS A 208 12.82 -28.28 -6.79
N PRO A 209 12.99 -28.90 -7.98
CA PRO A 209 14.31 -29.01 -8.60
C PRO A 209 14.97 -27.67 -8.90
N ASN A 210 14.15 -26.62 -9.01
CA ASN A 210 14.58 -25.28 -9.39
C ASN A 210 14.82 -24.38 -8.18
N VAL A 211 14.22 -24.70 -7.00
CA VAL A 211 14.31 -23.85 -5.81
C VAL A 211 15.74 -23.82 -5.27
N LYS A 212 16.31 -22.64 -5.18
CA LYS A 212 17.61 -22.35 -4.58
C LYS A 212 17.47 -21.93 -3.13
N LEU A 213 16.48 -21.04 -2.85
CA LEU A 213 16.23 -20.55 -1.50
C LEU A 213 14.78 -20.05 -1.34
N LEU A 214 14.35 -19.97 -0.10
CA LEU A 214 13.17 -19.23 0.31
C LEU A 214 13.64 -17.93 0.97
N TRP A 215 13.05 -16.80 0.58
CA TRP A 215 13.41 -15.50 1.15
C TRP A 215 12.20 -14.90 1.91
N SER A 216 12.48 -14.08 2.92
CA SER A 216 11.44 -13.47 3.76
C SER A 216 11.55 -11.95 3.85
N THR A 217 12.67 -11.36 3.40
CA THR A 217 12.89 -9.91 3.43
C THR A 217 13.48 -9.40 2.13
N GLU A 218 13.16 -8.16 1.77
CA GLU A 218 13.73 -7.50 0.58
C GLU A 218 15.25 -7.41 0.65
N ASP A 219 15.83 -7.20 1.84
CA ASP A 219 17.27 -7.16 2.03
C ASP A 219 17.94 -8.52 1.72
N GLN A 220 17.35 -9.60 2.21
CA GLN A 220 17.81 -10.97 1.88
C GLN A 220 17.72 -11.22 0.38
N TRP A 221 16.56 -10.87 -0.25
CA TRP A 221 16.38 -11.02 -1.69
C TRP A 221 17.45 -10.25 -2.46
N ASN A 222 17.68 -8.98 -2.12
CA ASN A 222 18.66 -8.12 -2.79
C ASN A 222 20.08 -8.67 -2.69
N LYS A 223 20.49 -9.15 -1.51
CA LYS A 223 21.82 -9.73 -1.30
C LYS A 223 22.03 -11.00 -2.13
N SER A 224 21.07 -11.92 -2.09
CA SER A 224 21.15 -13.19 -2.83
C SER A 224 21.07 -12.97 -4.34
N PHE A 225 20.25 -12.02 -4.81
CA PHE A 225 20.18 -11.67 -6.23
C PHE A 225 21.48 -11.01 -6.72
N ALA A 226 22.07 -10.12 -5.93
CA ALA A 226 23.36 -9.50 -6.22
C ALA A 226 24.48 -10.55 -6.27
N ALA A 227 24.45 -11.54 -5.38
CA ALA A 227 25.38 -12.67 -5.35
C ALA A 227 25.16 -13.70 -6.48
N LYS A 228 24.14 -13.51 -7.33
CA LYS A 228 23.75 -14.39 -8.44
C LYS A 228 23.38 -15.82 -7.98
N GLU A 229 22.81 -15.93 -6.78
CA GLU A 229 22.36 -17.22 -6.26
C GLU A 229 21.13 -17.73 -7.02
N PHE A 230 20.34 -16.83 -7.58
CA PHE A 230 19.19 -17.14 -8.43
C PHE A 230 19.02 -16.08 -9.54
N ASP A 231 18.19 -16.38 -10.53
CA ASP A 231 17.92 -15.49 -11.67
C ASP A 231 16.43 -15.29 -11.93
N LEU A 232 15.58 -16.14 -11.36
CA LEU A 232 14.13 -16.11 -11.46
C LEU A 232 13.54 -16.18 -10.05
N SER A 233 12.53 -15.39 -9.76
CA SER A 233 11.93 -15.32 -8.43
C SER A 233 10.50 -14.82 -8.50
N LEU A 234 9.71 -15.09 -7.46
CA LEU A 234 8.59 -14.24 -7.08
C LEU A 234 9.15 -13.00 -6.40
N PHE A 235 8.58 -11.83 -6.68
CA PHE A 235 8.98 -10.59 -6.02
C PHE A 235 7.90 -9.52 -6.09
N TRP A 236 7.99 -8.54 -5.22
CA TRP A 236 7.07 -7.42 -5.18
C TRP A 236 7.36 -6.39 -6.28
N SER A 237 6.33 -5.85 -6.89
CA SER A 237 6.45 -4.82 -7.91
C SER A 237 7.22 -3.59 -7.40
N GLY A 238 6.86 -3.05 -6.23
CA GLY A 238 7.59 -1.96 -5.59
C GLY A 238 9.01 -2.33 -5.17
N GLY A 239 9.21 -3.58 -4.71
CA GLY A 239 10.54 -4.13 -4.40
C GLY A 239 11.45 -4.12 -5.62
N SER A 240 10.97 -4.53 -6.78
CA SER A 240 11.76 -4.54 -8.01
C SER A 240 12.18 -3.11 -8.44
N VAL A 241 11.29 -2.14 -8.26
CA VAL A 241 11.62 -0.72 -8.51
C VAL A 241 12.73 -0.24 -7.59
N ARG A 242 12.61 -0.51 -6.27
CA ARG A 242 13.62 -0.11 -5.27
C ARG A 242 14.95 -0.81 -5.51
N SER A 243 14.94 -2.12 -5.76
CA SER A 243 16.14 -2.91 -6.03
C SER A 243 16.89 -2.40 -7.26
N LYS A 244 16.17 -2.06 -8.33
CA LYS A 244 16.78 -1.49 -9.53
C LYS A 244 17.26 -0.05 -9.31
N ARG A 245 16.44 0.80 -8.66
CA ARG A 245 16.75 2.22 -8.45
C ARG A 245 17.87 2.42 -7.44
N ASN A 246 17.76 1.81 -6.26
CA ASN A 246 18.63 2.09 -5.12
C ASN A 246 19.85 1.16 -5.09
N SER A 247 19.65 -0.12 -5.35
CA SER A 247 20.71 -1.15 -5.30
C SER A 247 21.35 -1.42 -6.66
N LYS A 248 20.88 -0.77 -7.75
CA LYS A 248 21.38 -0.93 -9.12
C LYS A 248 21.38 -2.40 -9.60
N LEU A 249 20.46 -3.20 -9.08
CA LEU A 249 20.35 -4.60 -9.48
C LEU A 249 19.70 -4.73 -10.86
N PRO A 250 20.20 -5.63 -11.72
CA PRO A 250 19.65 -5.85 -13.06
C PRO A 250 18.38 -6.72 -12.99
N VAL A 251 17.34 -6.21 -12.33
CA VAL A 251 16.05 -6.89 -12.19
C VAL A 251 15.03 -6.36 -13.18
N GLN A 252 14.29 -7.25 -13.80
CA GLN A 252 13.11 -6.98 -14.62
C GLN A 252 11.90 -7.64 -14.00
N PHE A 253 10.88 -6.84 -13.67
CA PHE A 253 9.59 -7.32 -13.20
C PHE A 253 8.72 -7.78 -14.38
N VAL A 254 8.06 -8.92 -14.24
CA VAL A 254 7.28 -9.55 -15.31
C VAL A 254 5.93 -9.99 -14.76
N VAL A 255 4.87 -9.64 -15.47
CA VAL A 255 3.51 -10.14 -15.20
C VAL A 255 3.14 -11.09 -16.32
N PRO A 256 3.03 -12.40 -16.06
CA PRO A 256 2.66 -13.38 -17.08
C PRO A 256 1.15 -13.33 -17.39
N LYS A 257 0.72 -14.14 -18.36
CA LYS A 257 -0.66 -14.15 -18.87
C LYS A 257 -1.71 -14.50 -17.81
N GLU A 258 -1.34 -15.25 -16.78
CA GLU A 258 -2.22 -15.59 -15.66
C GLU A 258 -2.49 -14.39 -14.73
N GLY A 259 -1.76 -13.27 -14.92
CA GLY A 259 -1.88 -12.07 -14.10
C GLY A 259 -0.94 -12.05 -12.91
N GLY A 260 -1.02 -11.01 -12.09
CA GLY A 260 -0.29 -10.85 -10.83
C GLY A 260 -1.16 -11.11 -9.60
N ILE A 261 -0.53 -11.38 -8.47
CA ILE A 261 -1.21 -11.49 -7.17
C ILE A 261 -1.18 -10.10 -6.55
N GLY A 262 -2.33 -9.44 -6.61
CA GLY A 262 -2.48 -8.02 -6.25
C GLY A 262 -2.88 -7.79 -4.82
N TRP A 263 -2.46 -6.66 -4.28
CA TRP A 263 -2.92 -6.11 -3.02
C TRP A 263 -3.23 -4.62 -3.18
N VAL A 264 -4.13 -4.14 -2.35
CA VAL A 264 -4.54 -2.74 -2.31
C VAL A 264 -4.64 -2.31 -0.86
N ASP A 265 -4.00 -1.22 -0.52
CA ASP A 265 -4.13 -0.58 0.78
C ASP A 265 -5.01 0.66 0.67
N GLY A 266 -5.79 0.88 1.70
CA GLY A 266 -6.71 1.99 1.82
C GLY A 266 -6.49 2.79 3.10
N LEU A 267 -7.06 3.99 3.09
CA LEU A 267 -7.09 4.93 4.19
C LEU A 267 -8.51 4.90 4.77
N GLY A 268 -8.68 4.23 5.90
CA GLY A 268 -9.95 4.11 6.61
C GLY A 268 -10.06 5.14 7.74
N ILE A 269 -11.29 5.53 8.05
CA ILE A 269 -11.59 6.40 9.19
C ILE A 269 -12.22 5.55 10.29
N PRO A 270 -11.57 5.39 11.47
CA PRO A 270 -12.16 4.67 12.60
C PRO A 270 -13.53 5.21 12.96
N ALA A 271 -14.45 4.33 13.39
CA ALA A 271 -15.83 4.70 13.73
C ALA A 271 -15.90 5.75 14.86
N SER A 272 -14.94 5.74 15.75
CA SER A 272 -14.83 6.66 16.90
C SER A 272 -13.75 7.74 16.70
N ALA A 273 -13.36 8.05 15.47
CA ALA A 273 -12.33 9.05 15.17
C ALA A 273 -12.70 10.43 15.72
N PRO A 274 -11.87 11.04 16.60
CA PRO A 274 -12.16 12.36 17.16
C PRO A 274 -12.14 13.50 16.14
N ASN A 275 -11.29 13.37 15.09
CA ASN A 275 -11.11 14.38 14.04
C ASN A 275 -11.24 13.76 12.64
N ALA A 276 -12.42 13.20 12.32
CA ALA A 276 -12.69 12.59 11.04
C ALA A 276 -12.52 13.57 9.85
N GLU A 277 -12.82 14.86 10.05
CA GLU A 277 -12.63 15.89 9.01
C GLU A 277 -11.16 16.12 8.67
N GLY A 278 -10.31 16.21 9.70
CA GLY A 278 -8.86 16.31 9.52
C GLY A 278 -8.28 15.04 8.87
N ALA A 279 -8.80 13.88 9.24
CA ALA A 279 -8.40 12.61 8.65
C ALA A 279 -8.79 12.51 7.16
N LEU A 280 -9.98 12.95 6.77
CA LEU A 280 -10.39 13.01 5.35
C LEU A 280 -9.54 14.00 4.55
N ALA A 281 -9.17 15.14 5.14
CA ALA A 281 -8.25 16.09 4.51
C ALA A 281 -6.87 15.45 4.30
N PHE A 282 -6.38 14.67 5.27
CA PHE A 282 -5.11 13.97 5.15
C PHE A 282 -5.20 12.82 4.14
N ALA A 283 -6.28 12.04 4.13
CA ALA A 283 -6.52 11.02 3.11
C ALA A 283 -6.50 11.62 1.69
N ASN A 284 -7.16 12.79 1.50
CA ASN A 284 -7.10 13.51 0.23
C ASN A 284 -5.68 13.95 -0.15
N TRP A 285 -4.88 14.36 0.84
CA TRP A 285 -3.47 14.71 0.65
C TRP A 285 -2.64 13.50 0.21
N MET A 286 -2.86 12.34 0.83
CA MET A 286 -2.10 11.13 0.55
C MET A 286 -2.33 10.55 -0.86
N ILE A 287 -3.45 10.89 -1.52
CA ILE A 287 -3.73 10.51 -2.90
C ILE A 287 -3.52 11.68 -3.89
N ASP A 288 -2.92 12.79 -3.43
CA ASP A 288 -2.61 13.94 -4.29
C ASP A 288 -1.46 13.59 -5.26
N PRO A 289 -1.58 13.94 -6.57
CA PRO A 289 -0.53 13.68 -7.54
C PRO A 289 0.84 14.26 -7.17
N ALA A 290 0.89 15.46 -6.58
CA ALA A 290 2.15 16.10 -6.23
C ALA A 290 2.85 15.35 -5.07
N PHE A 291 2.09 14.93 -4.06
CA PHE A 291 2.62 14.07 -2.99
C PHE A 291 3.18 12.77 -3.56
N TYR A 292 2.40 12.08 -4.40
CA TYR A 292 2.81 10.79 -4.92
C TYR A 292 4.07 10.86 -5.77
N VAL A 293 4.17 11.85 -6.67
CA VAL A 293 5.36 12.01 -7.52
C VAL A 293 6.61 12.20 -6.66
N GLU A 294 6.53 13.00 -5.61
CA GLU A 294 7.67 13.24 -4.72
C GLU A 294 8.04 11.97 -3.94
N TRP A 295 7.05 11.27 -3.39
CA TRP A 295 7.27 10.02 -2.66
C TRP A 295 7.83 8.91 -3.56
N ALA A 296 7.23 8.69 -4.72
CA ALA A 296 7.66 7.66 -5.67
C ALA A 296 9.07 7.88 -6.20
N THR A 297 9.43 9.14 -6.50
CA THR A 297 10.74 9.45 -7.09
C THR A 297 11.87 9.51 -6.06
N LYS A 298 11.59 9.95 -4.84
CA LYS A 298 12.59 10.10 -3.77
C LYS A 298 12.78 8.84 -2.92
N VAL A 299 11.69 8.12 -2.66
CA VAL A 299 11.70 6.98 -1.74
C VAL A 299 11.49 5.66 -2.47
N GLY A 300 10.56 5.61 -3.42
CA GLY A 300 10.16 4.39 -4.12
C GLY A 300 8.85 3.82 -3.57
N ALA A 301 7.74 4.54 -3.83
CA ALA A 301 6.41 4.16 -3.40
C ALA A 301 5.85 2.95 -4.17
N PRO A 302 4.86 2.22 -3.60
CA PRO A 302 3.94 1.39 -4.36
C PRO A 302 3.16 2.23 -5.39
N ALA A 303 2.41 1.61 -6.28
CA ALA A 303 1.62 2.35 -7.27
C ALA A 303 0.50 3.15 -6.60
N SER A 304 0.30 4.40 -7.02
CA SER A 304 -0.85 5.18 -6.57
C SER A 304 -2.16 4.58 -7.11
N SER A 305 -3.20 4.57 -6.29
CA SER A 305 -4.57 4.29 -6.74
C SER A 305 -5.11 5.40 -7.64
N ASN A 306 -4.58 6.62 -7.51
CA ASN A 306 -4.94 7.76 -8.32
C ASN A 306 -4.21 7.70 -9.67
N SER A 307 -4.96 7.47 -10.75
CA SER A 307 -4.43 7.36 -12.10
C SER A 307 -3.74 8.65 -12.60
N ALA A 308 -4.22 9.81 -12.15
CA ALA A 308 -3.58 11.09 -12.46
C ALA A 308 -2.21 11.20 -11.78
N ALA A 309 -2.06 10.68 -10.56
CA ALA A 309 -0.79 10.66 -9.84
C ALA A 309 0.23 9.75 -10.52
N LEU A 310 -0.18 8.56 -10.92
CA LEU A 310 0.68 7.63 -11.65
C LEU A 310 1.10 8.20 -13.02
N SER A 311 0.17 8.88 -13.70
CA SER A 311 0.43 9.53 -14.99
C SER A 311 1.34 10.76 -14.90
N ALA A 312 1.42 11.39 -13.72
CA ALA A 312 2.28 12.54 -13.47
C ALA A 312 3.76 12.18 -13.29
N LEU A 313 4.08 10.91 -13.07
CA LEU A 313 5.48 10.44 -13.05
C LEU A 313 6.13 10.65 -14.42
N PRO A 314 7.45 10.91 -14.47
CA PRO A 314 8.21 10.89 -15.71
C PRO A 314 7.95 9.62 -16.54
N THR A 315 7.94 9.72 -17.85
CA THR A 315 7.63 8.58 -18.74
C THR A 315 8.64 7.44 -18.63
N ASP A 316 9.87 7.77 -18.29
CA ASP A 316 10.99 6.86 -18.05
C ASP A 316 11.13 6.41 -16.58
N ASP A 317 10.25 6.86 -15.69
CA ASP A 317 10.28 6.42 -14.29
C ASP A 317 9.97 4.92 -14.16
N LEU A 318 10.79 4.23 -13.35
CA LEU A 318 10.68 2.78 -13.16
C LEU A 318 9.34 2.36 -12.57
N SER A 319 8.77 3.16 -11.67
CA SER A 319 7.46 2.87 -11.08
C SER A 319 6.37 2.87 -12.15
N ARG A 320 6.44 3.81 -13.10
CA ARG A 320 5.50 3.87 -14.23
C ARG A 320 5.67 2.68 -15.20
N GLN A 321 6.89 2.20 -15.38
CA GLN A 321 7.18 1.04 -16.24
C GLN A 321 6.71 -0.27 -15.62
N VAL A 322 6.78 -0.39 -14.29
CA VAL A 322 6.43 -1.61 -13.53
C VAL A 322 4.93 -1.65 -13.22
N HIS A 323 4.32 -0.52 -12.85
CA HIS A 323 2.92 -0.44 -12.45
C HIS A 323 2.04 0.07 -13.61
N LYS A 324 1.89 -0.77 -14.62
CA LYS A 324 1.06 -0.43 -15.77
C LYS A 324 -0.42 -0.56 -15.45
N PRO A 325 -1.26 0.43 -15.81
CA PRO A 325 -2.69 0.40 -15.52
C PRO A 325 -3.43 -0.84 -16.07
N GLU A 326 -2.95 -1.40 -17.20
CA GLU A 326 -3.51 -2.62 -17.77
C GLU A 326 -3.45 -3.83 -16.83
N TYR A 327 -2.48 -3.88 -15.93
CA TYR A 327 -2.35 -4.98 -14.96
C TYR A 327 -3.50 -5.02 -13.95
N LEU A 328 -4.15 -3.88 -13.65
CA LEU A 328 -5.33 -3.84 -12.79
C LEU A 328 -6.52 -4.64 -13.34
N LYS A 329 -6.53 -4.93 -14.65
CA LYS A 329 -7.59 -5.71 -15.30
C LYS A 329 -7.39 -7.22 -15.21
N THR A 330 -6.14 -7.67 -15.04
CA THR A 330 -5.77 -9.08 -15.03
C THR A 330 -5.24 -9.54 -13.68
N MET A 331 -4.95 -8.62 -12.79
CA MET A 331 -4.46 -8.88 -11.45
C MET A 331 -5.58 -9.46 -10.57
N GLY A 332 -5.35 -10.62 -9.98
CA GLY A 332 -6.20 -11.12 -8.90
C GLY A 332 -5.92 -10.34 -7.61
N ILE A 333 -6.89 -9.58 -7.10
CA ILE A 333 -6.73 -8.88 -5.82
C ILE A 333 -7.00 -9.85 -4.68
N MET A 334 -6.04 -9.98 -3.76
CA MET A 334 -6.21 -10.80 -2.55
C MET A 334 -7.37 -10.29 -1.71
N SER A 335 -8.23 -11.19 -1.26
CA SER A 335 -9.37 -10.93 -0.40
C SER A 335 -9.16 -11.50 1.01
N ALA A 336 -10.05 -11.14 1.93
CA ALA A 336 -10.06 -11.73 3.26
C ALA A 336 -10.26 -13.23 3.17
N LEU A 337 -9.36 -13.98 3.78
CA LEU A 337 -9.50 -15.44 3.91
C LEU A 337 -10.14 -15.76 5.26
N PRO A 338 -11.23 -16.55 5.29
CA PRO A 338 -11.71 -17.16 6.52
C PRO A 338 -10.61 -17.95 7.23
N ASP A 339 -10.74 -18.13 8.53
CA ASP A 339 -9.66 -18.73 9.34
C ASP A 339 -9.35 -20.17 8.92
N ASP A 340 -10.36 -20.96 8.59
CA ASP A 340 -10.23 -22.32 8.07
C ASP A 340 -9.48 -22.37 6.72
N ARG A 341 -9.74 -21.42 5.85
CA ARG A 341 -9.03 -21.32 4.56
C ARG A 341 -7.58 -20.88 4.76
N ARG A 342 -7.34 -19.95 5.68
CA ARG A 342 -5.98 -19.52 6.03
C ARG A 342 -5.17 -20.67 6.62
N GLU A 343 -5.79 -21.46 7.50
CA GLU A 343 -5.17 -22.68 8.04
C GLU A 343 -4.87 -23.68 6.93
N ALA A 344 -5.81 -23.92 6.02
CA ALA A 344 -5.60 -24.81 4.89
C ALA A 344 -4.43 -24.36 4.00
N PHE A 345 -4.32 -23.04 3.71
CA PHE A 345 -3.20 -22.50 2.94
C PHE A 345 -1.85 -22.66 3.67
N ASN A 346 -1.84 -22.40 4.98
CA ASN A 346 -0.65 -22.66 5.80
C ASN A 346 -0.23 -24.13 5.77
N ASN A 347 -1.19 -25.06 5.86
CA ASN A 347 -0.90 -26.49 5.81
C ASN A 347 -0.30 -26.91 4.47
N VAL A 348 -0.87 -26.44 3.34
CA VAL A 348 -0.30 -26.64 2.00
C VAL A 348 1.14 -26.14 1.95
N TRP A 349 1.41 -24.92 2.42
CA TRP A 349 2.76 -24.37 2.36
C TRP A 349 3.75 -25.09 3.25
N GLN A 350 3.36 -25.52 4.45
CA GLN A 350 4.21 -26.31 5.32
C GLN A 350 4.54 -27.67 4.69
N GLU A 351 3.57 -28.35 4.05
CA GLU A 351 3.78 -29.58 3.31
C GLU A 351 4.79 -29.40 2.17
N VAL A 352 4.63 -28.31 1.38
CA VAL A 352 5.54 -27.99 0.28
C VAL A 352 6.94 -27.66 0.78
N LYS A 353 7.09 -26.90 1.87
CA LYS A 353 8.40 -26.60 2.48
C LYS A 353 9.10 -27.87 2.97
N ALA A 354 8.36 -28.75 3.65
CA ALA A 354 8.91 -30.02 4.08
C ALA A 354 9.43 -30.82 2.87
N PHE A 355 8.66 -30.90 1.81
CA PHE A 355 9.08 -31.55 0.56
C PHE A 355 10.29 -30.88 -0.09
N TYR A 356 10.44 -29.56 -0.02
CA TYR A 356 11.63 -28.87 -0.54
C TYR A 356 12.89 -29.18 0.26
N ALA A 357 12.77 -29.47 1.56
CA ALA A 357 13.87 -29.75 2.45
C ALA A 357 14.45 -31.19 2.28
N GLU A 358 13.70 -32.13 1.69
CA GLU A 358 14.17 -33.47 1.35
C GLU A 358 15.20 -33.45 0.20
#